data_e850d25c061cd27311b4d2f83b96b837
#
_entry.id   e850d25c061cd27311b4d2f83b96b837
#
_cell.length_a   1.000
_cell.length_b   1.000
_cell.length_c   1.000
_cell.angle_alpha   90.00
_cell.angle_beta   90.00
_cell.angle_gamma   90.00
#
_symmetry.space_group_name_H-M   'P 1'
#
loop_
_entity.id
_entity.type
_entity.pdbx_description
1 polymer ?
#
loop_
_entity_poly.entity_id
_entity_poly.type
_entity_poly.pdbx_seq_one_letter_code
_entity_poly.pdbx_strand_id
1 'polypeptide(L)'
;MNHLIISFITADRPGIVDTLSNVINKHQGNWQKSSLHQMSGIFAGVVEIACPDNSTNALSNELAALESFKMQIEHATAEISASDSQLILELTANDRAGIVQEISSTIHSNGGNLIKLVSTQEIAPHAGHELFKAKVTIAANESDIDNMISALENLADDLMVDISR
;
A
#
# COMPACT_ATOMS: atom_id res chain seq x y z
N MET A 1 -8.39 -0.26 23.68
CA MET A 1 -7.42 0.23 22.65
C MET A 1 -8.17 0.50 21.37
N ASN A 2 -8.11 1.70 20.90
CA ASN A 2 -8.65 2.09 19.61
C ASN A 2 -7.55 2.04 18.54
N HIS A 3 -7.95 1.75 17.32
CA HIS A 3 -7.08 1.80 16.16
C HIS A 3 -7.49 2.98 15.27
N LEU A 4 -6.51 3.81 14.91
CA LEU A 4 -6.66 4.89 13.96
C LEU A 4 -5.88 4.56 12.69
N ILE A 5 -6.50 4.78 11.56
CA ILE A 5 -5.80 4.80 10.27
C ILE A 5 -5.72 6.25 9.83
N ILE A 6 -4.52 6.75 9.67
CA ILE A 6 -4.30 8.07 9.09
C ILE A 6 -3.71 7.94 7.69
N SER A 7 -4.15 8.78 6.79
CA SER A 7 -3.52 8.98 5.50
C SER A 7 -3.17 10.45 5.34
N PHE A 8 -2.03 10.74 4.75
CA PHE A 8 -1.61 12.12 4.58
C PHE A 8 -0.82 12.33 3.30
N ILE A 9 -0.81 13.58 2.87
CA ILE A 9 0.01 14.07 1.78
C ILE A 9 0.55 15.45 2.17
N THR A 10 1.85 15.68 1.95
CA THR A 10 2.53 16.94 2.26
C THR A 10 3.69 17.17 1.30
N ALA A 11 4.12 18.42 1.15
CA ALA A 11 5.38 18.70 0.47
C ALA A 11 6.53 18.04 1.23
N ASP A 12 7.44 17.40 0.50
CA ASP A 12 8.58 16.71 1.11
C ASP A 12 9.52 17.70 1.80
N ARG A 13 9.94 17.34 3.01
CA ARG A 13 10.93 18.06 3.80
C ARG A 13 11.54 17.13 4.86
N PRO A 14 12.72 17.41 5.38
CA PRO A 14 13.27 16.68 6.53
C PRO A 14 12.35 16.77 7.77
N GLY A 15 12.24 15.68 8.51
CA GLY A 15 11.57 15.64 9.81
C GLY A 15 10.06 15.37 9.79
N ILE A 16 9.46 15.00 8.66
CA ILE A 16 8.03 14.69 8.57
C ILE A 16 7.66 13.53 9.50
N VAL A 17 8.37 12.42 9.41
CA VAL A 17 8.10 11.23 10.25
C VAL A 17 8.36 11.53 11.72
N ASP A 18 9.38 12.31 12.02
CA ASP A 18 9.69 12.75 13.39
C ASP A 18 8.54 13.59 13.97
N THR A 19 8.01 14.53 13.20
CA THR A 19 6.84 15.34 13.61
C THR A 19 5.63 14.46 13.92
N LEU A 20 5.29 13.54 13.04
CA LEU A 20 4.15 12.64 13.24
C LEU A 20 4.35 11.71 14.44
N SER A 21 5.52 11.11 14.57
CA SER A 21 5.82 10.19 15.66
C SER A 21 5.82 10.88 17.02
N ASN A 22 6.28 12.14 17.10
CA ASN A 22 6.24 12.92 18.31
C ASN A 22 4.80 13.20 18.78
N VAL A 23 3.91 13.56 17.87
CA VAL A 23 2.49 13.76 18.18
C VAL A 23 1.86 12.46 18.66
N ILE A 24 2.12 11.35 17.96
CA ILE A 24 1.60 10.04 18.33
C ILE A 24 2.08 9.62 19.72
N ASN A 25 3.37 9.74 20.00
CA ASN A 25 3.96 9.38 21.28
C ASN A 25 3.44 10.24 22.44
N LYS A 26 3.25 11.53 22.22
CA LYS A 26 2.68 12.45 23.22
C LYS A 26 1.33 11.99 23.76
N HIS A 27 0.53 11.37 22.92
CA HIS A 27 -0.78 10.81 23.26
C HIS A 27 -0.75 9.32 23.60
N GLN A 28 0.41 8.77 23.91
CA GLN A 28 0.59 7.34 24.23
C GLN A 28 0.18 6.40 23.10
N GLY A 29 0.16 6.92 21.87
CA GLY A 29 -0.08 6.13 20.69
C GLY A 29 1.11 5.26 20.33
N ASN A 30 0.85 4.11 19.76
CA ASN A 30 1.86 3.20 19.22
C ASN A 30 1.72 3.11 17.70
N TRP A 31 2.75 3.54 17.01
CA TRP A 31 2.88 3.39 15.55
C TRP A 31 3.06 1.90 15.22
N GLN A 32 2.09 1.29 14.56
CA GLN A 32 2.08 -0.15 14.32
C GLN A 32 2.52 -0.51 12.92
N LYS A 33 1.79 -0.04 11.94
CA LYS A 33 2.00 -0.40 10.54
C LYS A 33 1.99 0.85 9.68
N SER A 34 2.83 0.92 8.67
CA SER A 34 2.84 2.08 7.78
C SER A 34 3.37 1.75 6.40
N SER A 35 2.97 2.56 5.44
CA SER A 35 3.55 2.63 4.12
C SER A 35 3.66 4.09 3.72
N LEU A 36 4.89 4.59 3.63
CA LEU A 36 5.21 5.99 3.37
C LEU A 36 6.15 6.08 2.17
N HIS A 37 5.95 7.07 1.32
CA HIS A 37 6.79 7.24 0.14
C HIS A 37 6.92 8.69 -0.30
N GLN A 38 8.12 9.02 -0.79
CA GLN A 38 8.37 10.30 -1.47
C GLN A 38 8.25 10.09 -2.97
N MET A 39 7.44 10.92 -3.63
CA MET A 39 7.28 10.92 -5.09
C MET A 39 7.24 12.35 -5.62
N SER A 40 8.14 12.69 -6.51
CA SER A 40 8.15 13.99 -7.20
C SER A 40 8.04 15.20 -6.27
N GLY A 41 8.76 15.17 -5.15
CA GLY A 41 8.75 16.27 -4.18
C GLY A 41 7.57 16.26 -3.19
N ILE A 42 6.73 15.25 -3.25
CA ILE A 42 5.60 15.04 -2.33
C ILE A 42 5.89 13.83 -1.45
N PHE A 43 5.58 13.93 -0.17
CA PHE A 43 5.63 12.82 0.78
C PHE A 43 4.22 12.44 1.21
N ALA A 44 3.88 11.16 1.09
CA ALA A 44 2.53 10.68 1.35
C ALA A 44 2.55 9.26 1.95
N GLY A 45 1.48 8.91 2.62
CA GLY A 45 1.34 7.55 3.09
C GLY A 45 0.17 7.29 4.02
N VAL A 46 0.17 6.07 4.54
CA VAL A 46 -0.83 5.55 5.47
C VAL A 46 -0.14 4.98 6.69
N VAL A 47 -0.68 5.25 7.87
CA VAL A 47 -0.17 4.77 9.16
C VAL A 47 -1.31 4.21 9.99
N GLU A 48 -1.10 3.03 10.55
CA GLU A 48 -1.97 2.44 11.57
C GLU A 48 -1.39 2.73 12.96
N ILE A 49 -2.23 3.26 13.83
CA ILE A 49 -1.86 3.67 15.19
C ILE A 49 -2.80 2.99 16.18
N ALA A 50 -2.25 2.32 17.19
CA ALA A 50 -3.01 1.89 18.35
C ALA A 50 -2.87 2.94 19.46
N CYS A 51 -3.97 3.36 20.06
CA CYS A 51 -3.93 4.31 21.18
C CYS A 51 -4.97 4.00 22.24
N PRO A 52 -4.71 4.43 23.49
CA PRO A 52 -5.70 4.29 24.56
C PRO A 52 -6.99 5.03 24.23
N ASP A 53 -8.12 4.46 24.64
CA ASP A 53 -9.45 5.02 24.34
C ASP A 53 -9.62 6.46 24.81
N ASN A 54 -9.04 6.79 25.96
CA ASN A 54 -9.08 8.14 26.54
C ASN A 54 -8.19 9.17 25.82
N SER A 55 -7.25 8.72 25.01
CA SER A 55 -6.32 9.59 24.26
C SER A 55 -6.71 9.76 22.80
N THR A 56 -7.63 8.95 22.30
CA THR A 56 -7.96 8.89 20.86
C THR A 56 -8.44 10.21 20.29
N ASN A 57 -9.35 10.89 20.98
CA ASN A 57 -9.90 12.17 20.52
C ASN A 57 -8.84 13.28 20.54
N ALA A 58 -8.02 13.33 21.60
CA ALA A 58 -6.94 14.30 21.71
C ALA A 58 -5.88 14.10 20.61
N LEU A 59 -5.52 12.85 20.34
CA LEU A 59 -4.60 12.50 19.27
C LEU A 59 -5.16 12.90 17.89
N SER A 60 -6.42 12.54 17.62
CA SER A 60 -7.07 12.88 16.35
C SER A 60 -7.14 14.40 16.12
N ASN A 61 -7.47 15.16 17.15
CA ASN A 61 -7.54 16.61 17.07
C ASN A 61 -6.17 17.25 16.83
N GLU A 62 -5.13 16.78 17.50
CA GLU A 62 -3.77 17.32 17.31
C GLU A 62 -3.21 16.95 15.93
N LEU A 63 -3.44 15.75 15.46
CA LEU A 63 -3.07 15.35 14.09
C LEU A 63 -3.79 16.19 13.03
N ALA A 64 -5.09 16.39 13.19
CA ALA A 64 -5.90 17.21 12.28
C ALA A 64 -5.48 18.69 12.27
N ALA A 65 -4.88 19.18 13.35
CA ALA A 65 -4.40 20.56 13.47
C ALA A 65 -3.03 20.80 12.81
N LEU A 66 -2.37 19.76 12.29
CA LEU A 66 -1.11 19.89 11.55
C LEU A 66 -1.37 20.50 10.16
N GLU A 67 -1.27 21.81 10.06
CA GLU A 67 -1.65 22.58 8.87
C GLU A 67 -0.88 22.22 7.59
N SER A 68 0.38 21.78 7.74
CA SER A 68 1.21 21.38 6.61
C SER A 68 0.86 20.01 6.01
N PHE A 69 -0.01 19.24 6.66
CA PHE A 69 -0.46 17.94 6.22
C PHE A 69 -1.92 18.00 5.74
N LYS A 70 -2.17 17.52 4.54
CA LYS A 70 -3.53 17.15 4.15
C LYS A 70 -3.78 15.74 4.69
N MET A 71 -4.57 15.63 5.74
CA MET A 71 -4.71 14.41 6.50
C MET A 71 -6.16 13.96 6.57
N GLN A 72 -6.37 12.67 6.45
CA GLN A 72 -7.63 11.99 6.78
C GLN A 72 -7.39 11.02 7.93
N ILE A 73 -8.33 10.93 8.84
CA ILE A 73 -8.26 10.11 10.03
C ILE A 73 -9.52 9.26 10.10
N GLU A 74 -9.35 7.95 10.15
CA GLU A 74 -10.43 6.98 10.26
C GLU A 74 -10.25 6.14 11.52
N HIS A 75 -11.37 5.87 12.19
CA HIS A 75 -11.39 4.91 13.28
C HIS A 75 -11.60 3.51 12.73
N ALA A 76 -10.62 2.64 12.95
CA ALA A 76 -10.71 1.25 12.52
C ALA A 76 -11.07 0.34 13.68
N THR A 77 -11.98 -0.57 13.45
CA THR A 77 -12.08 -1.77 14.27
C THR A 77 -11.03 -2.75 13.80
N ALA A 78 -10.26 -3.34 14.71
CA ALA A 78 -9.35 -4.41 14.36
C ALA A 78 -10.19 -5.59 13.83
N GLU A 79 -10.43 -5.62 12.53
CA GLU A 79 -10.97 -6.80 11.88
C GLU A 79 -9.88 -7.86 11.87
N ILE A 80 -10.16 -8.96 12.55
CA ILE A 80 -9.42 -10.19 12.36
C ILE A 80 -9.83 -10.67 10.98
N SER A 81 -9.04 -10.34 9.97
CA SER A 81 -9.25 -10.87 8.62
C SER A 81 -9.29 -12.38 8.72
N ALA A 82 -10.36 -12.97 8.21
CA ALA A 82 -10.43 -14.39 7.97
C ALA A 82 -9.17 -14.81 7.20
N SER A 83 -8.66 -15.98 7.51
CA SER A 83 -7.38 -16.52 7.03
C SER A 83 -7.39 -16.83 5.53
N ASP A 84 -7.50 -15.82 4.69
CA ASP A 84 -7.16 -15.97 3.29
C ASP A 84 -5.64 -16.10 3.18
N SER A 85 -5.18 -17.03 2.38
CA SER A 85 -3.76 -17.16 2.09
C SER A 85 -3.29 -15.90 1.37
N GLN A 86 -2.18 -15.33 1.82
CA GLN A 86 -1.55 -14.20 1.14
C GLN A 86 -0.48 -14.69 0.19
N LEU A 87 -0.51 -14.16 -1.01
CA LEU A 87 0.44 -14.44 -2.08
C LEU A 87 1.13 -13.13 -2.46
N ILE A 88 2.45 -13.17 -2.59
CA ILE A 88 3.25 -12.05 -3.07
C ILE A 88 3.77 -12.40 -4.45
N LEU A 89 3.47 -11.57 -5.44
CA LEU A 89 3.94 -11.71 -6.81
C LEU A 89 4.79 -10.51 -7.21
N GLU A 90 5.85 -10.78 -7.95
CA GLU A 90 6.63 -9.79 -8.66
C GLU A 90 6.29 -9.86 -10.15
N LEU A 91 5.88 -8.72 -10.71
CA LEU A 91 5.44 -8.58 -12.09
C LEU A 91 6.40 -7.68 -12.85
N THR A 92 6.78 -8.09 -14.05
CA THR A 92 7.60 -7.29 -14.95
C THR A 92 7.01 -7.36 -16.35
N ALA A 93 6.79 -6.23 -16.99
CA ALA A 93 6.30 -6.12 -18.35
C ALA A 93 6.80 -4.84 -19.03
N ASN A 94 6.64 -4.75 -20.33
CA ASN A 94 6.79 -3.46 -21.01
C ASN A 94 5.71 -2.50 -20.50
N ASP A 95 6.11 -1.28 -20.16
CA ASP A 95 5.16 -0.31 -19.66
C ASP A 95 4.20 0.15 -20.76
N ARG A 96 2.94 0.25 -20.41
CA ARG A 96 1.88 0.76 -21.27
C ARG A 96 0.70 1.28 -20.47
N ALA A 97 -0.05 2.18 -21.06
CA ALA A 97 -1.28 2.67 -20.46
C ALA A 97 -2.27 1.51 -20.21
N GLY A 98 -2.87 1.48 -19.03
CA GLY A 98 -3.87 0.49 -18.65
C GLY A 98 -3.33 -0.80 -18.04
N ILE A 99 -2.01 -1.00 -17.94
CA ILE A 99 -1.44 -2.24 -17.41
C ILE A 99 -1.91 -2.54 -15.98
N VAL A 100 -1.98 -1.53 -15.11
CA VAL A 100 -2.45 -1.70 -13.71
C VAL A 100 -3.91 -2.11 -13.68
N GLN A 101 -4.75 -1.53 -14.52
CA GLN A 101 -6.16 -1.91 -14.62
C GLN A 101 -6.33 -3.36 -15.06
N GLU A 102 -5.60 -3.79 -16.05
CA GLU A 102 -5.66 -5.16 -16.56
C GLU A 102 -5.21 -6.18 -15.52
N ILE A 103 -4.11 -5.90 -14.82
CA ILE A 103 -3.61 -6.73 -13.72
C ILE A 103 -4.66 -6.80 -12.60
N SER A 104 -5.18 -5.66 -12.16
CA SER A 104 -6.17 -5.57 -11.09
C SER A 104 -7.47 -6.30 -11.46
N SER A 105 -7.96 -6.12 -12.67
CA SER A 105 -9.17 -6.81 -13.16
C SER A 105 -8.97 -8.32 -13.25
N THR A 106 -7.80 -8.77 -13.67
CA THR A 106 -7.47 -10.20 -13.76
C THR A 106 -7.43 -10.84 -12.38
N ILE A 107 -6.81 -10.17 -11.40
CA ILE A 107 -6.78 -10.62 -10.01
C ILE A 107 -8.20 -10.72 -9.45
N HIS A 108 -9.00 -9.68 -9.62
CA HIS A 108 -10.37 -9.64 -9.11
C HIS A 108 -11.27 -10.71 -9.76
N SER A 109 -11.18 -10.87 -11.06
CA SER A 109 -11.99 -11.86 -11.82
C SER A 109 -11.66 -13.31 -11.45
N ASN A 110 -10.48 -13.56 -10.89
CA ASN A 110 -10.04 -14.88 -10.43
C ASN A 110 -10.13 -15.05 -8.90
N GLY A 111 -10.97 -14.26 -8.24
CA GLY A 111 -11.27 -14.42 -6.82
C GLY A 111 -10.24 -13.81 -5.86
N GLY A 112 -9.28 -13.05 -6.37
CA GLY A 112 -8.27 -12.37 -5.56
C GLY A 112 -8.70 -11.00 -5.06
N ASN A 113 -8.18 -10.61 -3.90
CA ASN A 113 -8.24 -9.25 -3.40
C ASN A 113 -6.84 -8.66 -3.32
N LEU A 114 -6.59 -7.60 -4.06
CA LEU A 114 -5.32 -6.90 -4.05
C LEU A 114 -5.21 -6.07 -2.75
N ILE A 115 -4.28 -6.47 -1.87
CA ILE A 115 -4.06 -5.85 -0.56
C ILE A 115 -3.01 -4.74 -0.66
N LYS A 116 -1.96 -4.95 -1.44
CA LYS A 116 -0.85 -4.02 -1.58
C LYS A 116 -0.30 -4.04 -3.00
N LEU A 117 -0.06 -2.88 -3.55
CA LEU A 117 0.61 -2.69 -4.82
C LEU A 117 1.73 -1.67 -4.65
N VAL A 118 2.95 -2.05 -4.99
CA VAL A 118 4.09 -1.14 -5.11
C VAL A 118 4.64 -1.30 -6.53
N SER A 119 4.70 -0.23 -7.29
CA SER A 119 5.16 -0.28 -8.67
C SER A 119 6.16 0.81 -8.99
N THR A 120 7.02 0.53 -9.96
CA THR A 120 7.99 1.47 -10.51
C THR A 120 8.03 1.35 -12.02
N GLN A 121 8.45 2.43 -12.65
CA GLN A 121 8.80 2.46 -14.06
C GLN A 121 10.32 2.55 -14.17
N GLU A 122 10.93 1.66 -14.93
CA GLU A 122 12.38 1.62 -15.12
C GLU A 122 12.72 1.59 -16.62
N ILE A 123 13.85 2.19 -16.98
CA ILE A 123 14.36 2.09 -18.35
C ILE A 123 15.10 0.76 -18.48
N ALA A 124 14.74 -0.05 -19.48
CA ALA A 124 15.43 -1.30 -19.77
C ALA A 124 16.88 -1.03 -20.19
N PRO A 125 17.89 -1.68 -19.57
CA PRO A 125 19.31 -1.32 -19.72
C PRO A 125 19.86 -1.33 -21.13
N HIS A 126 19.28 -2.11 -22.05
CA HIS A 126 19.79 -2.30 -23.40
C HIS A 126 18.77 -2.07 -24.53
N ALA A 127 17.52 -1.84 -24.20
CA ALA A 127 16.44 -1.80 -25.20
C ALA A 127 15.81 -0.39 -25.39
N GLY A 128 16.11 0.56 -24.50
CA GLY A 128 15.62 1.94 -24.61
C GLY A 128 14.11 2.12 -24.40
N HIS A 129 13.39 1.08 -23.98
CA HIS A 129 11.98 1.14 -23.64
C HIS A 129 11.77 1.06 -22.12
N GLU A 130 10.64 1.53 -21.68
CA GLU A 130 10.28 1.56 -20.27
C GLU A 130 9.69 0.22 -19.82
N LEU A 131 10.13 -0.25 -18.67
CA LEU A 131 9.61 -1.43 -18.00
C LEU A 131 8.71 -1.02 -16.83
N PHE A 132 7.58 -1.69 -16.72
CA PHE A 132 6.75 -1.69 -15.54
C PHE A 132 7.18 -2.83 -14.62
N LYS A 133 7.49 -2.50 -13.37
CA LYS A 133 7.76 -3.49 -12.32
C LYS A 133 6.83 -3.25 -11.15
N ALA A 134 6.22 -4.31 -10.65
CA ALA A 134 5.32 -4.24 -9.51
C ALA A 134 5.52 -5.41 -8.57
N LYS A 135 5.37 -5.13 -7.29
CA LYS A 135 5.22 -6.13 -6.24
C LYS A 135 3.80 -6.04 -5.69
N VAL A 136 3.04 -7.11 -5.85
CA VAL A 136 1.64 -7.16 -5.43
C VAL A 136 1.46 -8.18 -4.33
N THR A 137 0.69 -7.83 -3.31
CA THR A 137 0.23 -8.74 -2.26
C THR A 137 -1.25 -8.98 -2.47
N ILE A 138 -1.63 -10.24 -2.59
CA ILE A 138 -2.98 -10.66 -2.92
C ILE A 138 -3.48 -11.60 -1.83
N ALA A 139 -4.71 -11.40 -1.36
CA ALA A 139 -5.44 -12.38 -0.57
C ALA A 139 -6.33 -13.20 -1.50
N ALA A 140 -6.23 -14.53 -1.43
CA ALA A 140 -7.03 -15.43 -2.23
C ALA A 140 -7.15 -16.79 -1.56
N ASN A 141 -8.16 -17.57 -1.95
CA ASN A 141 -8.24 -18.97 -1.59
C ASN A 141 -7.14 -19.75 -2.31
N GLU A 142 -6.56 -20.76 -1.65
CA GLU A 142 -5.51 -21.60 -2.26
C GLU A 142 -5.95 -22.23 -3.59
N SER A 143 -7.23 -22.60 -3.70
CA SER A 143 -7.80 -23.18 -4.92
C SER A 143 -7.81 -22.24 -6.13
N ASP A 144 -7.75 -20.94 -5.91
CA ASP A 144 -7.82 -19.91 -6.96
C ASP A 144 -6.44 -19.42 -7.43
N ILE A 145 -5.38 -19.69 -6.65
CA ILE A 145 -4.04 -19.14 -6.87
C ILE A 145 -3.47 -19.56 -8.22
N ASP A 146 -3.51 -20.86 -8.57
CA ASP A 146 -2.93 -21.34 -9.81
C ASP A 146 -3.65 -20.79 -11.04
N ASN A 147 -4.96 -20.68 -10.98
CA ASN A 147 -5.76 -20.08 -12.04
C ASN A 147 -5.46 -18.59 -12.20
N MET A 148 -5.27 -17.89 -11.10
CA MET A 148 -4.94 -16.48 -11.09
C MET A 148 -3.56 -16.22 -11.70
N ILE A 149 -2.55 -16.99 -11.32
CA ILE A 149 -1.19 -16.89 -11.89
C ILE A 149 -1.23 -17.17 -13.38
N SER A 150 -1.91 -18.24 -13.81
CA SER A 150 -2.06 -18.57 -15.23
C SER A 150 -2.77 -17.45 -16.01
N ALA A 151 -3.80 -16.85 -15.44
CA ALA A 151 -4.51 -15.76 -16.07
C ALA A 151 -3.65 -14.49 -16.20
N LEU A 152 -2.80 -14.20 -15.21
CA LEU A 152 -1.84 -13.11 -15.27
C LEU A 152 -0.77 -13.35 -16.33
N GLU A 153 -0.20 -14.54 -16.40
CA GLU A 153 0.80 -14.93 -17.42
C GLU A 153 0.24 -14.85 -18.83
N ASN A 154 -1.04 -15.12 -19.01
CA ASN A 154 -1.74 -15.03 -20.31
C ASN A 154 -2.21 -13.62 -20.68
N LEU A 155 -2.07 -12.65 -19.76
CA LEU A 155 -2.54 -11.29 -19.99
C LEU A 155 -1.78 -10.57 -21.12
N ALA A 156 -0.47 -10.82 -21.20
CA ALA A 156 0.39 -10.30 -22.24
C ALA A 156 1.60 -11.22 -22.41
N ASP A 157 2.11 -11.34 -23.63
CA ASP A 157 3.25 -12.21 -23.97
C ASP A 157 4.54 -11.80 -23.26
N ASP A 158 4.66 -10.52 -22.89
CA ASP A 158 5.81 -9.94 -22.22
C ASP A 158 5.70 -9.85 -20.70
N LEU A 159 4.56 -10.22 -20.13
CA LEU A 159 4.36 -10.20 -18.69
C LEU A 159 5.02 -11.41 -18.02
N MET A 160 6.01 -11.14 -17.21
CA MET A 160 6.66 -12.12 -16.35
C MET A 160 6.07 -12.07 -14.95
N VAL A 161 5.71 -13.24 -14.42
CA VAL A 161 5.12 -13.40 -13.09
C VAL A 161 6.01 -14.30 -12.25
N ASP A 162 6.59 -13.75 -11.19
CA ASP A 162 7.41 -14.49 -10.24
C ASP A 162 6.74 -14.54 -8.87
N ILE A 163 6.73 -15.71 -8.23
CA ILE A 163 6.25 -15.85 -6.86
C ILE A 163 7.38 -15.42 -5.93
N SER A 164 7.12 -14.39 -5.12
CA SER A 164 8.04 -13.96 -4.07
C SER A 164 7.75 -14.77 -2.79
N ARG A 165 8.77 -15.40 -2.24
CA ARG A 165 8.70 -16.16 -0.98
C ARG A 165 9.33 -15.40 0.18
#